data_a998b59974b416ed488ff8d095b001d2
#
_entry.id   a998b59974b416ed488ff8d095b001d2
#
_cell.length_a   1.000
_cell.length_b   1.000
_cell.length_c   1.000
_cell.angle_alpha   90.00
_cell.angle_beta   90.00
_cell.angle_gamma   90.00
#
_symmetry.space_group_name_H-M   'P 1'
#
loop_
_entity.id
_entity.type
_entity.pdbx_description
1 polymer ?
#
loop_
_entity_poly.entity_id
_entity_poly.type
_entity_poly.pdbx_seq_one_letter_code
_entity_poly.pdbx_strand_id
1 'polypeptide(L)' 'MSKVKEWAYDEAEKKVDNIIFKLKDGQIDLTTAVEKTMKVDNLELIGIDENNVEEALTS' A
#
# COMPACT_ATOMS: atom_id res chain seq x y z
N MET A 1 -15.78 -18.26 -2.96
CA MET A 1 -16.08 -16.87 -3.08
C MET A 1 -15.11 -16.01 -2.37
N SER A 2 -15.15 -15.99 -1.05
CA SER A 2 -14.29 -15.10 -0.30
C SER A 2 -12.82 -15.40 -0.48
N LYS A 3 -12.49 -16.63 -0.83
CA LYS A 3 -11.08 -17.00 -1.00
C LYS A 3 -10.41 -16.25 -2.12
N VAL A 4 -11.17 -15.90 -3.14
CA VAL A 4 -10.59 -15.14 -4.25
C VAL A 4 -10.10 -13.79 -3.77
N LYS A 5 -10.85 -13.17 -2.87
CA LYS A 5 -10.47 -11.86 -2.36
C LYS A 5 -9.38 -11.93 -1.31
N GLU A 6 -9.21 -13.07 -0.67
CA GLU A 6 -8.16 -13.22 0.33
C GLU A 6 -6.77 -13.09 -0.27
N TRP A 7 -6.54 -13.71 -1.41
CA TRP A 7 -5.22 -13.59 -2.01
C TRP A 7 -4.99 -12.18 -2.55
N ALA A 8 -6.04 -11.50 -3.02
CA ALA A 8 -5.91 -10.13 -3.49
C ALA A 8 -5.58 -9.19 -2.33
N TYR A 9 -6.19 -9.44 -1.19
CA TYR A 9 -5.89 -8.68 0.03
C TYR A 9 -4.41 -8.87 0.41
N ASP A 10 -3.95 -10.10 0.43
CA ASP A 10 -2.58 -10.43 0.75
C ASP A 10 -1.61 -9.74 -0.20
N GLU A 11 -1.89 -9.80 -1.49
CA GLU A 11 -1.03 -9.17 -2.48
C GLU A 11 -0.93 -7.67 -2.26
N ALA A 12 -2.06 -7.03 -2.02
CA ALA A 12 -2.08 -5.59 -1.79
C ALA A 12 -1.26 -5.24 -0.55
N GLU A 13 -1.46 -6.01 0.52
CA GLU A 13 -0.70 -5.76 1.75
C GLU A 13 0.79 -5.91 1.55
N LYS A 14 1.20 -6.96 0.85
CA LYS A 14 2.62 -7.20 0.62
C LYS A 14 3.25 -6.07 -0.18
N LYS A 15 2.54 -5.59 -1.18
CA LYS A 15 3.06 -4.50 -2.01
C LYS A 15 3.18 -3.22 -1.22
N VAL A 16 2.18 -2.92 -0.41
CA VAL A 16 2.22 -1.72 0.42
C VAL A 16 3.31 -1.84 1.47
N ASP A 17 3.44 -3.00 2.11
CA ASP A 17 4.49 -3.21 3.09
C ASP A 17 5.87 -3.00 2.49
N ASN A 18 6.09 -3.47 1.27
CA ASN A 18 7.35 -3.29 0.59
C ASN A 18 7.64 -1.80 0.36
N ILE A 19 6.61 -1.05 -0.03
CA ILE A 19 6.75 0.38 -0.23
C ILE A 19 7.08 1.08 1.08
N ILE A 20 6.39 0.69 2.16
CA ILE A 20 6.66 1.27 3.47
C ILE A 20 8.10 0.99 3.91
N PHE A 21 8.56 -0.23 3.68
CA PHE A 21 9.92 -0.59 4.02
C PHE A 21 10.93 0.30 3.29
N LYS A 22 10.71 0.49 2.00
CA LYS A 22 11.62 1.33 1.21
C LYS A 22 11.58 2.77 1.67
N LEU A 23 10.40 3.25 2.04
CA LEU A 23 10.27 4.61 2.54
C LEU A 23 11.03 4.78 3.85
N LYS A 24 10.89 3.83 4.77
CA LYS A 24 11.57 3.91 6.06
C LYS A 24 13.08 3.74 5.91
N ASP A 25 13.50 2.99 4.92
CA ASP A 25 14.92 2.77 4.66
C ASP A 25 15.57 3.95 3.92
N GLY A 26 14.76 4.91 3.48
CA GLY A 26 15.28 6.08 2.80
C GLY A 26 15.54 5.89 1.32
N GLN A 27 15.06 4.79 0.74
CA GLN A 27 15.26 4.53 -0.68
C GLN A 27 14.34 5.35 -1.56
N ILE A 28 13.17 5.72 -1.04
CA ILE A 28 12.21 6.55 -1.77
C ILE A 28 11.68 7.59 -0.81
N ASP A 29 11.17 8.68 -1.36
CA ASP A 29 10.56 9.71 -0.53
C ASP A 29 9.06 9.48 -0.42
N LEU A 30 8.39 10.30 0.39
CA LEU A 30 6.97 10.14 0.64
C LEU A 30 6.15 10.31 -0.64
N THR A 31 6.50 11.29 -1.46
CA THR A 31 5.78 11.51 -2.70
C THR A 31 5.84 10.28 -3.60
N THR A 32 7.03 9.72 -3.75
CA THR A 32 7.21 8.52 -4.57
C THR A 32 6.45 7.35 -3.95
N ALA A 33 6.50 7.21 -2.63
CA ALA A 33 5.79 6.13 -1.95
C ALA A 33 4.29 6.22 -2.18
N VAL A 34 3.74 7.43 -2.10
CA VAL A 34 2.31 7.64 -2.35
C VAL A 34 1.97 7.25 -3.78
N GLU A 35 2.78 7.69 -4.74
CA GLU A 35 2.51 7.37 -6.14
C GLU A 35 2.53 5.87 -6.38
N LYS A 36 3.52 5.18 -5.82
CA LYS A 36 3.61 3.74 -6.00
C LYS A 36 2.43 3.02 -5.34
N THR A 37 2.06 3.48 -4.15
CA THR A 37 0.95 2.87 -3.42
C THR A 37 -0.36 3.02 -4.20
N MET A 38 -0.59 4.19 -4.76
CA MET A 38 -1.83 4.42 -5.48
C MET A 38 -1.95 3.58 -6.75
N LYS A 39 -0.84 3.02 -7.22
CA LYS A 39 -0.86 2.12 -8.37
C LYS A 39 -1.10 0.66 -8.00
N VAL A 40 -1.11 0.36 -6.71
CA VAL A 40 -1.38 -0.99 -6.24
C VAL A 40 -2.86 -1.29 -6.42
N ASP A 41 -3.17 -2.47 -6.94
CA ASP A 41 -4.55 -2.90 -7.11
C ASP A 41 -5.15 -3.31 -5.77
N ASN A 42 -6.47 -3.17 -5.67
CA ASN A 42 -7.22 -3.68 -4.52
C ASN A 42 -6.92 -2.96 -3.22
N LEU A 43 -6.53 -1.69 -3.30
CA LEU A 43 -6.28 -0.91 -2.09
C LEU A 43 -7.52 -0.80 -1.20
N GLU A 44 -8.70 -0.81 -1.81
CA GLU A 44 -9.93 -0.71 -1.03
C GLU A 44 -10.09 -1.91 -0.09
N LEU A 45 -9.49 -3.04 -0.41
CA LEU A 45 -9.58 -4.21 0.45
C LEU A 45 -8.81 -4.02 1.75
N ILE A 46 -7.78 -3.19 1.73
CA ILE A 46 -6.97 -2.93 2.92
C ILE A 46 -7.23 -1.55 3.50
N GLY A 47 -8.27 -0.88 3.00
CA GLY A 47 -8.71 0.37 3.59
C GLY A 47 -7.86 1.59 3.27
N ILE A 48 -7.11 1.56 2.18
CA ILE A 48 -6.26 2.68 1.80
C ILE A 48 -6.86 3.41 0.60
N ASP A 49 -6.94 4.73 0.69
CA ASP A 49 -7.38 5.56 -0.42
C ASP A 49 -6.54 6.84 -0.45
N GLU A 50 -6.84 7.73 -1.39
CA GLU A 50 -6.06 8.94 -1.56
C GLU A 50 -6.12 9.85 -0.34
N ASN A 51 -7.14 9.70 0.48
CA ASN A 51 -7.30 10.55 1.66
C ASN A 51 -6.47 10.09 2.84
N ASN A 52 -6.16 8.80 2.92
CA ASN A 52 -5.43 8.27 4.08
C ASN A 52 -4.10 7.61 3.72
N VAL A 53 -3.73 7.64 2.43
CA VAL A 53 -2.52 6.92 2.01
C VAL A 53 -1.28 7.45 2.70
N GLU A 54 -1.15 8.76 2.86
CA GLU A 54 0.02 9.32 3.51
C GLU A 54 0.10 8.88 4.97
N GLU A 55 -1.02 8.92 5.65
CA GLU A 55 -1.06 8.48 7.03
C GLU A 55 -0.74 7.00 7.15
N ALA A 56 -1.26 6.20 6.22
CA ALA A 56 -0.99 4.76 6.23
C ALA A 56 0.50 4.47 6.04
N LEU A 57 1.17 5.28 5.23
CA LEU A 57 2.59 5.06 4.96
C LEU A 57 3.49 5.56 6.08
N THR A 58 3.04 6.51 6.86
CA THR A 58 3.89 7.16 7.87
C THR A 58 3.50 6.82 9.32
N SER A 59 2.45 6.06 9.50
CA SER A 59 2.01 5.71 10.85
C SER A 59 2.85 4.63 11.50
#